data_76d9e26dff913bb45644b36629ec11e9
#
_entry.id   76d9e26dff913bb45644b36629ec11e9
#
_cell.length_a   1.000
_cell.length_b   1.000
_cell.length_c   1.000
_cell.angle_alpha   90.00
_cell.angle_beta   90.00
_cell.angle_gamma   90.00
#
_symmetry.space_group_name_H-M   'P 1'
#
loop_
_entity.id
_entity.type
_entity.pdbx_description
1 polymer ?
#
loop_
_entity_poly.entity_id
_entity_poly.type
_entity_poly.pdbx_seq_one_letter_code
_entity_poly.pdbx_strand_id
1 'polypeptide(L)'
;MSDASGKPGRDCPRCPRLKAFRDDWRRREPDWFNAPVASFGRRDARLLIVGLAPGLRGANRTGRPFTGDYAGDLLYETLKRFKFARGSYAARPDDGLTLVDARITNAVRCVPPENKPTTAEIKTCRTFLEATIAEMRNLRAIVTLGRISHESTVVALNQRRAAAPFGHGASHEIGRASCRERV
;
A
#
# COMPACT_ATOMS: atom_id res chain seq x y z
N MET A 1 -2.34 -17.14 10.59
CA MET A 1 -1.68 -16.49 11.74
C MET A 1 -1.08 -15.20 11.22
N SER A 2 -1.42 -14.04 11.77
CA SER A 2 -0.75 -12.77 11.48
C SER A 2 0.58 -12.81 12.23
N ASP A 3 1.66 -12.59 11.48
CA ASP A 3 2.95 -12.34 12.08
C ASP A 3 2.83 -11.14 13.06
N ALA A 4 3.50 -11.21 14.21
CA ALA A 4 3.51 -10.14 15.22
C ALA A 4 4.02 -8.78 14.68
N SER A 5 4.50 -8.76 13.43
CA SER A 5 4.99 -7.57 12.72
C SER A 5 3.90 -6.65 12.17
N GLY A 6 2.60 -6.95 12.33
CA GLY A 6 1.51 -6.17 11.73
C GLY A 6 1.44 -6.23 10.19
N LYS A 7 2.15 -7.19 9.58
CA LYS A 7 2.17 -7.42 8.13
C LYS A 7 1.41 -8.70 7.78
N PRO A 8 0.78 -8.79 6.58
CA PRO A 8 0.22 -10.05 6.14
C PRO A 8 1.35 -11.04 5.81
N GLY A 9 1.28 -12.24 6.37
CA GLY A 9 2.15 -13.35 5.95
C GLY A 9 1.89 -13.76 4.50
N ARG A 10 2.83 -14.50 3.89
CA ARG A 10 2.76 -14.97 2.49
C ARG A 10 1.42 -15.65 2.16
N ASP A 11 0.89 -16.40 3.12
CA ASP A 11 -0.31 -17.22 2.97
C ASP A 11 -1.52 -16.66 3.73
N CYS A 12 -1.56 -15.34 3.95
CA CYS A 12 -2.63 -14.67 4.67
C CYS A 12 -4.02 -15.22 4.27
N PRO A 13 -4.81 -15.78 5.21
CA PRO A 13 -6.08 -16.43 4.91
C PRO A 13 -7.31 -15.51 5.06
N ARG A 14 -7.11 -14.25 5.48
CA ARG A 14 -8.20 -13.36 5.94
C ARG A 14 -9.26 -13.03 4.90
N CYS A 15 -8.93 -13.14 3.60
CA CYS A 15 -9.82 -12.86 2.48
C CYS A 15 -9.90 -14.08 1.57
N PRO A 16 -10.91 -14.98 1.74
CA PRO A 16 -10.98 -16.26 1.02
C PRO A 16 -10.92 -16.10 -0.51
N ARG A 17 -11.64 -15.12 -1.08
CA ARG A 17 -11.65 -14.85 -2.53
C ARG A 17 -10.26 -14.43 -3.03
N LEU A 18 -9.57 -13.53 -2.32
CA LEU A 18 -8.22 -13.09 -2.70
C LEU A 18 -7.19 -14.20 -2.50
N LYS A 19 -7.37 -15.04 -1.47
CA LYS A 19 -6.55 -16.23 -1.26
C LYS A 19 -6.70 -17.20 -2.42
N ALA A 20 -7.93 -17.55 -2.78
CA ALA A 20 -8.21 -18.47 -3.89
C ALA A 20 -7.63 -17.94 -5.22
N PHE A 21 -7.81 -16.64 -5.50
CA PHE A 21 -7.25 -16.00 -6.69
C PHE A 21 -5.73 -16.04 -6.72
N ARG A 22 -5.08 -15.76 -5.59
CA ARG A 22 -3.62 -15.85 -5.44
C ARG A 22 -3.11 -17.28 -5.64
N ASP A 23 -3.80 -18.28 -5.07
CA ASP A 23 -3.41 -19.68 -5.16
C ASP A 23 -3.60 -20.22 -6.59
N ASP A 24 -4.61 -19.71 -7.32
CA ASP A 24 -4.78 -20.01 -8.76
C ASP A 24 -3.61 -19.45 -9.57
N TRP A 25 -3.21 -18.20 -9.33
CA TRP A 25 -2.06 -17.60 -10.01
C TRP A 25 -0.73 -18.24 -9.64
N ARG A 26 -0.57 -18.78 -8.44
CA ARG A 26 0.60 -19.59 -8.09
C ARG A 26 0.74 -20.85 -8.93
N ARG A 27 -0.38 -21.44 -9.35
CA ARG A 27 -0.36 -22.61 -10.25
C ARG A 27 -0.09 -22.24 -11.70
N ARG A 28 -0.64 -21.09 -12.15
CA ARG A 28 -0.49 -20.62 -13.53
C ARG A 28 0.87 -20.00 -13.81
N GLU A 29 1.38 -19.26 -12.85
CA GLU A 29 2.62 -18.48 -12.95
C GLU A 29 3.46 -18.71 -11.67
N PRO A 30 4.09 -19.87 -11.53
CA PRO A 30 4.81 -20.26 -10.31
C PRO A 30 6.00 -19.36 -10.00
N ASP A 31 6.61 -18.74 -11.01
CA ASP A 31 7.76 -17.84 -10.88
C ASP A 31 7.38 -16.43 -10.43
N TRP A 32 6.09 -16.11 -10.42
CA TRP A 32 5.64 -14.82 -9.93
C TRP A 32 5.62 -14.78 -8.40
N PHE A 33 5.70 -13.59 -7.83
CA PHE A 33 5.67 -13.39 -6.38
C PHE A 33 4.41 -13.97 -5.72
N ASN A 34 3.24 -13.73 -6.29
CA ASN A 34 1.93 -14.29 -5.91
C ASN A 34 1.69 -14.36 -4.39
N ALA A 35 1.90 -13.24 -3.71
CA ALA A 35 1.73 -13.11 -2.26
C ALA A 35 1.21 -11.71 -1.90
N PRO A 36 0.77 -11.46 -0.66
CA PRO A 36 0.47 -10.11 -0.22
C PRO A 36 1.69 -9.21 -0.38
N VAL A 37 1.55 -8.11 -1.13
CA VAL A 37 2.66 -7.20 -1.45
C VAL A 37 2.98 -6.33 -0.22
N ALA A 38 4.23 -6.40 0.22
CA ALA A 38 4.72 -5.60 1.34
C ALA A 38 4.83 -4.12 0.99
N SER A 39 4.88 -3.25 2.01
CA SER A 39 5.23 -1.85 1.81
C SER A 39 6.70 -1.74 1.37
N PHE A 40 6.97 -0.81 0.46
CA PHE A 40 8.31 -0.52 -0.07
C PHE A 40 8.82 0.81 0.47
N GLY A 41 10.05 0.86 0.92
CA GLY A 41 10.68 2.01 1.55
C GLY A 41 10.82 1.89 3.08
N ARG A 42 11.55 2.84 3.67
CA ARG A 42 11.91 2.80 5.09
C ARG A 42 10.73 3.11 6.01
N ARG A 43 10.76 2.61 7.25
CA ARG A 43 9.70 2.86 8.26
C ARG A 43 9.81 4.25 8.89
N ASP A 44 11.00 4.83 8.89
CA ASP A 44 11.27 6.17 9.42
C ASP A 44 11.00 7.31 8.42
N ALA A 45 10.52 6.99 7.22
CA ALA A 45 10.16 7.95 6.18
C ALA A 45 9.04 8.90 6.64
N ARG A 46 9.09 10.14 6.15
CA ARG A 46 8.09 11.19 6.45
C ARG A 46 6.90 11.19 5.50
N LEU A 47 7.03 10.59 4.31
CA LEU A 47 5.97 10.50 3.30
C LEU A 47 5.47 9.05 3.16
N LEU A 48 4.17 8.84 3.25
CA LEU A 48 3.52 7.58 2.88
C LEU A 48 2.65 7.77 1.63
N ILE A 49 2.82 6.90 0.65
CA ILE A 49 1.99 6.86 -0.56
C ILE A 49 1.12 5.60 -0.49
N VAL A 50 -0.20 5.77 -0.64
CA VAL A 50 -1.17 4.69 -0.52
C VAL A 50 -1.92 4.50 -1.83
N GLY A 51 -1.71 3.35 -2.47
CA GLY A 51 -2.49 2.91 -3.64
C GLY A 51 -3.68 2.04 -3.27
N LEU A 52 -4.40 1.56 -4.27
CA LEU A 52 -5.55 0.67 -4.11
C LEU A 52 -5.12 -0.75 -3.74
N ALA A 53 -4.49 -1.44 -4.66
CA ALA A 53 -4.12 -2.85 -4.58
C ALA A 53 -3.02 -3.18 -5.60
N PRO A 54 -2.33 -4.32 -5.46
CA PRO A 54 -1.39 -4.80 -6.47
C PRO A 54 -2.07 -5.08 -7.81
N GLY A 55 -1.50 -4.59 -8.90
CA GLY A 55 -1.87 -5.02 -10.25
C GLY A 55 -1.39 -6.44 -10.54
N LEU A 56 -2.16 -7.21 -11.32
CA LEU A 56 -1.91 -8.64 -11.56
C LEU A 56 -0.55 -8.89 -12.21
N ARG A 57 -0.29 -8.27 -13.37
CA ARG A 57 0.98 -8.40 -14.12
C ARG A 57 2.09 -7.46 -13.62
N GLY A 58 1.75 -6.60 -12.66
CA GLY A 58 2.64 -5.65 -12.02
C GLY A 58 3.13 -6.13 -10.66
N ALA A 59 2.65 -5.50 -9.60
CA ALA A 59 3.12 -5.78 -8.24
C ALA A 59 2.85 -7.21 -7.76
N ASN A 60 1.80 -7.90 -8.25
CA ASN A 60 1.59 -9.31 -7.94
C ASN A 60 2.66 -10.22 -8.56
N ARG A 61 3.19 -9.84 -9.74
CA ARG A 61 4.29 -10.56 -10.38
C ARG A 61 5.63 -10.27 -9.68
N THR A 62 5.89 -9.01 -9.36
CA THR A 62 7.22 -8.54 -8.92
C THR A 62 7.42 -8.52 -7.41
N GLY A 63 6.34 -8.43 -6.63
CA GLY A 63 6.40 -8.24 -5.18
C GLY A 63 6.65 -6.79 -4.74
N ARG A 64 6.88 -5.84 -5.66
CA ARG A 64 7.07 -4.42 -5.36
C ARG A 64 5.85 -3.59 -5.77
N PRO A 65 5.30 -2.72 -4.90
CA PRO A 65 4.17 -1.86 -5.25
C PRO A 65 4.46 -1.00 -6.49
N PHE A 66 3.46 -0.76 -7.32
CA PHE A 66 3.55 0.10 -8.50
C PHE A 66 4.67 -0.29 -9.48
N THR A 67 4.77 -1.55 -9.82
CA THR A 67 5.66 -2.03 -10.89
C THR A 67 4.84 -2.63 -12.03
N GLY A 68 5.31 -2.44 -13.27
CA GLY A 68 4.79 -3.11 -14.45
C GLY A 68 3.46 -2.59 -15.00
N ASP A 69 3.10 -1.34 -14.67
CA ASP A 69 1.99 -0.61 -15.26
C ASP A 69 2.34 0.89 -15.40
N TYR A 70 1.57 1.61 -16.23
CA TYR A 70 1.77 3.03 -16.49
C TYR A 70 1.72 3.89 -15.21
N ALA A 71 0.87 3.53 -14.25
CA ALA A 71 0.77 4.26 -12.98
C ALA A 71 2.07 4.17 -12.18
N GLY A 72 2.74 3.01 -12.24
CA GLY A 72 4.06 2.82 -11.64
C GLY A 72 5.14 3.63 -12.31
N ASP A 73 5.19 3.64 -13.64
CA ASP A 73 6.16 4.41 -14.42
C ASP A 73 6.06 5.89 -14.06
N LEU A 74 4.85 6.46 -14.10
CA LEU A 74 4.59 7.86 -13.75
C LEU A 74 4.93 8.16 -12.29
N LEU A 75 4.56 7.27 -11.36
CA LEU A 75 4.82 7.47 -9.93
C LEU A 75 6.32 7.51 -9.64
N TYR A 76 7.09 6.52 -10.11
CA TYR A 76 8.52 6.46 -9.82
C TYR A 76 9.32 7.57 -10.52
N GLU A 77 8.93 7.95 -11.73
CA GLU A 77 9.50 9.12 -12.41
C GLU A 77 9.25 10.41 -11.62
N THR A 78 8.00 10.61 -11.14
CA THR A 78 7.63 11.73 -10.30
C THR A 78 8.43 11.74 -9.00
N LEU A 79 8.54 10.61 -8.32
CA LEU A 79 9.32 10.52 -7.08
C LEU A 79 10.81 10.83 -7.30
N LYS A 80 11.40 10.41 -8.42
CA LYS A 80 12.77 10.78 -8.79
C LYS A 80 12.89 12.28 -9.02
N ARG A 81 11.97 12.88 -9.75
CA ARG A 81 11.94 14.33 -10.03
C ARG A 81 11.91 15.15 -8.74
N PHE A 82 11.13 14.72 -7.74
CA PHE A 82 11.02 15.39 -6.44
C PHE A 82 12.01 14.87 -5.39
N LYS A 83 13.01 14.07 -5.78
CA LYS A 83 14.08 13.52 -4.92
C LYS A 83 13.58 12.58 -3.81
N PHE A 84 12.38 12.02 -3.96
CA PHE A 84 11.85 10.96 -3.10
C PHE A 84 12.24 9.54 -3.56
N ALA A 85 12.93 9.42 -4.69
CA ALA A 85 13.55 8.19 -5.17
C ALA A 85 14.87 8.46 -5.86
N ARG A 86 15.76 7.46 -5.86
CA ARG A 86 17.05 7.47 -6.56
C ARG A 86 17.34 6.09 -7.16
N GLY A 87 18.27 6.04 -8.09
CA GLY A 87 18.61 4.82 -8.81
C GLY A 87 17.82 4.67 -10.12
N SER A 88 17.95 3.52 -10.73
CA SER A 88 17.27 3.19 -11.99
C SER A 88 15.95 2.49 -11.72
N TYR A 89 14.91 2.86 -12.46
CA TYR A 89 13.63 2.15 -12.45
C TYR A 89 13.50 1.34 -13.74
N ALA A 90 13.35 0.02 -13.59
CA ALA A 90 13.15 -0.91 -14.69
C ALA A 90 11.99 -1.89 -14.43
N ALA A 91 11.03 -1.49 -13.59
CA ALA A 91 9.85 -2.27 -13.20
C ALA A 91 10.17 -3.68 -12.64
N ARG A 92 11.33 -3.83 -12.00
CA ARG A 92 11.79 -5.06 -11.36
C ARG A 92 12.17 -4.79 -9.90
N PRO A 93 12.06 -5.79 -9.00
CA PRO A 93 12.40 -5.61 -7.58
C PRO A 93 13.88 -5.33 -7.34
N ASP A 94 14.75 -5.74 -8.26
CA ASP A 94 16.22 -5.68 -8.20
C ASP A 94 16.85 -4.61 -9.11
N ASP A 95 16.09 -3.61 -9.55
CA ASP A 95 16.54 -2.58 -10.50
C ASP A 95 17.39 -1.46 -9.88
N GLY A 96 17.73 -1.57 -8.61
CA GLY A 96 18.56 -0.59 -7.89
C GLY A 96 17.82 0.68 -7.47
N LEU A 97 16.50 0.79 -7.74
CA LEU A 97 15.71 1.90 -7.27
C LEU A 97 15.49 1.84 -5.75
N THR A 98 15.76 2.94 -5.08
CA THR A 98 15.53 3.12 -3.64
C THR A 98 14.69 4.36 -3.37
N LEU A 99 13.81 4.28 -2.37
CA LEU A 99 13.04 5.44 -1.93
C LEU A 99 13.84 6.24 -0.90
N VAL A 100 13.74 7.56 -0.99
CA VAL A 100 14.36 8.53 -0.08
C VAL A 100 13.23 9.22 0.67
N ASP A 101 13.18 9.04 2.00
CA ASP A 101 12.19 9.66 2.88
C ASP A 101 10.71 9.44 2.45
N ALA A 102 10.48 8.40 1.67
CA ALA A 102 9.18 7.98 1.20
C ALA A 102 8.97 6.48 1.42
N ARG A 103 7.71 6.09 1.58
CA ARG A 103 7.26 4.70 1.66
C ARG A 103 5.99 4.52 0.85
N ILE A 104 5.88 3.42 0.14
CA ILE A 104 4.72 3.10 -0.70
C ILE A 104 4.02 1.88 -0.13
N THR A 105 2.70 1.92 -0.13
CA THR A 105 1.86 0.80 0.29
C THR A 105 0.55 0.77 -0.50
N ASN A 106 -0.29 -0.26 -0.26
CA ASN A 106 -1.64 -0.33 -0.80
C ASN A 106 -2.68 -0.53 0.31
N ALA A 107 -3.89 -0.05 0.10
CA ALA A 107 -5.02 -0.26 1.00
C ALA A 107 -5.39 -1.75 1.10
N VAL A 108 -5.25 -2.50 -0.01
CA VAL A 108 -5.39 -3.96 -0.05
C VAL A 108 -4.07 -4.57 -0.50
N ARG A 109 -3.56 -5.56 0.23
CA ARG A 109 -2.22 -6.11 0.02
C ARG A 109 -2.15 -7.21 -1.03
N CYS A 110 -3.27 -7.86 -1.33
CA CYS A 110 -3.37 -8.92 -2.32
C CYS A 110 -4.00 -8.38 -3.61
N VAL A 111 -3.59 -8.95 -4.75
CA VAL A 111 -4.22 -8.65 -6.03
C VAL A 111 -5.69 -9.09 -6.03
N PRO A 112 -6.65 -8.22 -6.33
CA PRO A 112 -8.04 -8.62 -6.49
C PRO A 112 -8.35 -8.94 -7.96
N PRO A 113 -9.27 -9.87 -8.24
CA PRO A 113 -9.81 -10.06 -9.59
C PRO A 113 -10.28 -8.73 -10.18
N GLU A 114 -9.99 -8.50 -11.46
CA GLU A 114 -10.34 -7.27 -12.21
C GLU A 114 -9.90 -5.96 -11.56
N ASN A 115 -8.92 -5.99 -10.69
CA ASN A 115 -8.47 -4.84 -9.89
C ASN A 115 -9.59 -4.23 -9.02
N LYS A 116 -10.60 -5.04 -8.64
CA LYS A 116 -11.77 -4.62 -7.88
C LYS A 116 -11.86 -5.36 -6.53
N PRO A 117 -11.27 -4.82 -5.46
CA PRO A 117 -11.46 -5.38 -4.13
C PRO A 117 -12.89 -5.11 -3.63
N THR A 118 -13.46 -6.04 -2.88
CA THR A 118 -14.76 -5.84 -2.21
C THR A 118 -14.61 -4.96 -0.98
N THR A 119 -15.72 -4.37 -0.53
CA THR A 119 -15.75 -3.57 0.71
C THR A 119 -15.29 -4.39 1.93
N ALA A 120 -15.66 -5.67 2.00
CA ALA A 120 -15.22 -6.57 3.07
C ALA A 120 -13.70 -6.79 3.06
N GLU A 121 -13.10 -6.98 1.89
CA GLU A 121 -11.65 -7.15 1.72
C GLU A 121 -10.89 -5.87 2.10
N ILE A 122 -11.39 -4.70 1.68
CA ILE A 122 -10.82 -3.40 2.06
C ILE A 122 -10.85 -3.23 3.58
N LYS A 123 -12.00 -3.51 4.23
CA LYS A 123 -12.16 -3.44 5.69
C LYS A 123 -11.21 -4.41 6.41
N THR A 124 -11.16 -5.66 5.97
CA THR A 124 -10.30 -6.68 6.55
C THR A 124 -8.81 -6.35 6.42
N CYS A 125 -8.39 -5.83 5.24
CA CYS A 125 -7.00 -5.52 4.98
C CYS A 125 -6.53 -4.21 5.63
N ARG A 126 -7.45 -3.32 6.03
CA ARG A 126 -7.16 -2.02 6.63
C ARG A 126 -6.30 -2.13 7.89
N THR A 127 -6.45 -3.18 8.68
CA THR A 127 -5.62 -3.41 9.88
C THR A 127 -4.11 -3.40 9.56
N PHE A 128 -3.71 -3.81 8.35
CA PHE A 128 -2.31 -3.74 7.91
C PHE A 128 -1.91 -2.33 7.48
N LEU A 129 -2.85 -1.50 7.00
CA LEU A 129 -2.59 -0.09 6.73
C LEU A 129 -2.45 0.69 8.04
N GLU A 130 -3.33 0.44 9.02
CA GLU A 130 -3.26 0.99 10.37
C GLU A 130 -1.90 0.68 11.02
N ALA A 131 -1.46 -0.58 10.97
CA ALA A 131 -0.15 -0.98 11.48
C ALA A 131 1.00 -0.28 10.73
N THR A 132 0.89 -0.12 9.40
CA THR A 132 1.90 0.59 8.60
C THR A 132 2.00 2.06 8.99
N ILE A 133 0.87 2.74 9.23
CA ILE A 133 0.84 4.14 9.69
C ILE A 133 1.43 4.24 11.10
N ALA A 134 1.04 3.34 11.99
CA ALA A 134 1.51 3.35 13.38
C ALA A 134 3.03 3.12 13.52
N GLU A 135 3.63 2.28 12.66
CA GLU A 135 5.08 2.04 12.67
C GLU A 135 5.91 3.23 12.12
N MET A 136 5.29 4.16 11.39
CA MET A 136 5.96 5.32 10.79
C MET A 136 5.98 6.53 11.74
N ARG A 137 6.85 6.48 12.73
CA ARG A 137 6.93 7.51 13.80
C ARG A 137 7.22 8.93 13.28
N ASN A 138 7.91 9.06 12.15
CA ASN A 138 8.27 10.33 11.54
C ASN A 138 7.27 10.80 10.48
N LEU A 139 6.16 10.08 10.28
CA LEU A 139 5.17 10.38 9.25
C LEU A 139 4.66 11.83 9.37
N ARG A 140 4.71 12.58 8.26
CA ARG A 140 4.26 13.97 8.13
C ARG A 140 3.16 14.14 7.11
N ALA A 141 3.22 13.36 6.02
CA ALA A 141 2.27 13.47 4.92
C ALA A 141 1.86 12.11 4.40
N ILE A 142 0.61 11.98 3.96
CA ILE A 142 0.09 10.82 3.27
C ILE A 142 -0.49 11.27 1.94
N VAL A 143 -0.02 10.69 0.85
CA VAL A 143 -0.59 10.86 -0.50
C VAL A 143 -1.40 9.61 -0.83
N THR A 144 -2.67 9.79 -1.15
CA THR A 144 -3.56 8.68 -1.53
C THR A 144 -3.87 8.73 -3.01
N LEU A 145 -3.70 7.61 -3.71
CA LEU A 145 -3.91 7.51 -5.15
C LEU A 145 -5.27 6.86 -5.42
N GLY A 146 -6.31 7.71 -5.52
CA GLY A 146 -7.68 7.33 -5.81
C GLY A 146 -8.60 7.25 -4.58
N ARG A 147 -9.91 7.23 -4.84
CA ARG A 147 -10.97 7.31 -3.81
C ARG A 147 -10.89 6.21 -2.75
N ILE A 148 -10.74 4.96 -3.15
CA ILE A 148 -10.75 3.82 -2.21
C ILE A 148 -9.54 3.87 -1.27
N SER A 149 -8.35 4.18 -1.79
CA SER A 149 -7.16 4.34 -0.96
C SER A 149 -7.30 5.52 0.00
N HIS A 150 -7.90 6.64 -0.45
CA HIS A 150 -8.19 7.80 0.39
C HIS A 150 -9.15 7.43 1.53
N GLU A 151 -10.33 6.91 1.22
CA GLU A 151 -11.34 6.55 2.22
C GLU A 151 -10.82 5.50 3.22
N SER A 152 -10.04 4.52 2.74
CA SER A 152 -9.41 3.54 3.61
C SER A 152 -8.38 4.16 4.55
N THR A 153 -7.61 5.14 4.06
CA THR A 153 -6.61 5.87 4.85
C THR A 153 -7.27 6.77 5.90
N VAL A 154 -8.32 7.51 5.53
CA VAL A 154 -9.08 8.36 6.47
C VAL A 154 -9.61 7.52 7.65
N VAL A 155 -10.19 6.35 7.35
CA VAL A 155 -10.69 5.46 8.41
C VAL A 155 -9.54 4.84 9.21
N ALA A 156 -8.41 4.50 8.58
CA ALA A 156 -7.22 4.00 9.28
C ALA A 156 -6.59 5.02 10.24
N LEU A 157 -6.84 6.32 9.99
CA LEU A 157 -6.47 7.43 10.87
C LEU A 157 -7.53 7.73 11.94
N ASN A 158 -8.53 6.83 12.12
CA ASN A 158 -9.65 7.01 13.04
C ASN A 158 -10.50 8.27 12.76
N GLN A 159 -10.57 8.70 11.51
CA GLN A 159 -11.37 9.83 11.09
C GLN A 159 -12.66 9.40 10.39
N ARG A 160 -13.72 10.21 10.48
CA ARG A 160 -14.93 10.02 9.67
C ARG A 160 -14.63 10.43 8.23
N ARG A 161 -15.15 9.70 7.25
CA ARG A 161 -14.96 10.03 5.82
C ARG A 161 -15.47 11.44 5.47
N ALA A 162 -16.54 11.87 6.12
CA ALA A 162 -17.10 13.22 5.94
C ALA A 162 -16.17 14.35 6.42
N ALA A 163 -15.25 14.07 7.35
CA ALA A 163 -14.28 15.05 7.83
C ALA A 163 -13.14 15.32 6.83
N ALA A 164 -12.91 14.39 5.91
CA ALA A 164 -11.91 14.52 4.85
C ALA A 164 -12.49 13.95 3.54
N PRO A 165 -13.38 14.67 2.84
CA PRO A 165 -14.01 14.18 1.61
C PRO A 165 -13.00 14.03 0.50
N PHE A 166 -13.18 12.98 -0.34
CA PHE A 166 -12.31 12.76 -1.48
C PHE A 166 -12.52 13.82 -2.55
N GLY A 167 -11.41 14.38 -3.03
CA GLY A 167 -11.33 15.25 -4.20
C GLY A 167 -9.97 15.13 -4.85
N HIS A 168 -9.90 15.29 -6.17
CA HIS A 168 -8.61 15.36 -6.86
C HIS A 168 -7.87 16.63 -6.43
N GLY A 169 -6.62 16.49 -5.97
CA GLY A 169 -5.83 17.61 -5.45
C GLY A 169 -6.29 18.15 -4.09
N ALA A 170 -7.28 17.53 -3.45
CA ALA A 170 -7.72 17.94 -2.10
C ALA A 170 -6.61 17.67 -1.07
N SER A 171 -6.44 18.63 -0.15
CA SER A 171 -5.54 18.54 1.00
C SER A 171 -6.34 18.68 2.29
N HIS A 172 -6.05 17.82 3.26
CA HIS A 172 -6.68 17.80 4.57
C HIS A 172 -5.64 17.77 5.68
N GLU A 173 -5.77 18.64 6.65
CA GLU A 173 -4.98 18.59 7.86
C GLU A 173 -5.65 17.63 8.85
N ILE A 174 -5.01 16.48 9.07
CA ILE A 174 -5.45 15.48 10.05
C ILE A 174 -4.42 15.52 11.17
N GLY A 175 -4.80 16.13 12.30
CA GLY A 175 -3.97 16.18 13.49
C GLY A 175 -3.55 14.77 13.93
N ARG A 176 -2.33 14.62 14.48
CA ARG A 176 -1.94 13.37 15.14
C ARG A 176 -2.96 13.14 16.27
N ALA A 177 -3.61 11.97 16.26
CA ALA A 177 -4.24 11.49 17.47
C ALA A 177 -3.15 11.48 18.54
N SER A 178 -3.23 12.40 19.50
CA SER A 178 -2.37 12.33 20.68
C SER A 178 -2.66 10.97 21.31
N CYS A 179 -1.66 10.10 21.42
CA CYS A 179 -1.70 9.04 22.40
C CYS A 179 -1.84 9.74 23.77
N ARG A 180 -3.07 9.91 24.23
CA ARG A 180 -3.31 10.12 25.63
C ARG A 180 -2.98 8.78 26.29
N GLU A 181 -1.83 8.74 26.93
CA GLU A 181 -1.58 7.76 27.97
C GLU A 181 -2.79 7.78 28.89
N ARG A 182 -3.51 6.66 28.95
CA ARG A 182 -4.42 6.41 30.07
C ARG A 182 -3.51 5.92 31.20
N VAL A 183 -3.30 6.79 32.15
CA VAL A 183 -2.84 6.44 33.48
C VAL A 183 -3.90 5.53 34.13
#